data_74145c53108c67ea1e3a889844aacd10
#
_entry.id   74145c53108c67ea1e3a889844aacd10
#
_cell.length_a   1.000
_cell.length_b   1.000
_cell.length_c   1.000
_cell.angle_alpha   90.00
_cell.angle_beta   90.00
_cell.angle_gamma   90.00
#
_symmetry.space_group_name_H-M   'P 1'
#
loop_
_entity.id
_entity.type
_entity.pdbx_description
1 polymer ?
#
loop_
_entity_poly.entity_id
_entity_poly.type
_entity_poly.pdbx_seq_one_letter_code
_entity_poly.pdbx_strand_id
1 'polypeptide(L)'
;MPYETILYQKEDGFCVITLNRPKSLNALNIQMWTDLDKALDEVDQDPEIKAFIFTGAPRPDGRPCFCAGLDLKEAAGYTVGGQIPSTPSAPPTPSRPSFVAALWAERQPKLAMVRTFERIAWSPKISIAAIDGVCTAGGTELVLSCDIILVSETAQISDMHVKNLGWIGGAAGTPNMAWRVGVAKAIELCCTGDVIDGKEAHSIGFANQVFPPDRLLDGAKEMGRKLGGMRLAALTMTKATCRAVQDMDRRSSWYYSDVAFNALLTEPDTAEWGPGRWVAQR
;
A
#
# COMPACT_ATOMS: atom_id res chain seq x y z
N MET A 1 11.76 -15.67 -12.70
CA MET A 1 12.27 -14.81 -13.80
C MET A 1 12.56 -13.43 -13.21
N PRO A 2 13.56 -12.70 -13.68
CA PRO A 2 13.84 -11.37 -13.15
C PRO A 2 12.64 -10.45 -13.38
N TYR A 3 12.38 -9.57 -12.44
CA TYR A 3 11.38 -8.52 -12.56
C TYR A 3 11.87 -7.43 -13.53
N GLU A 4 10.95 -6.79 -14.27
CA GLU A 4 11.29 -5.76 -15.24
C GLU A 4 11.17 -4.35 -14.64
N THR A 5 10.21 -4.16 -13.73
CA THR A 5 9.82 -2.82 -13.24
C THR A 5 9.98 -2.64 -11.74
N ILE A 6 10.42 -3.67 -11.05
CA ILE A 6 10.75 -3.61 -9.62
C ILE A 6 12.10 -4.28 -9.35
N LEU A 7 12.70 -3.94 -8.21
CA LEU A 7 13.78 -4.72 -7.62
C LEU A 7 13.23 -5.41 -6.38
N TYR A 8 13.53 -6.69 -6.23
CA TYR A 8 13.14 -7.50 -5.07
C TYR A 8 14.39 -7.96 -4.32
N GLN A 9 14.49 -7.62 -3.07
CA GLN A 9 15.62 -7.99 -2.23
C GLN A 9 15.10 -8.61 -0.94
N LYS A 10 15.34 -9.93 -0.76
CA LYS A 10 15.06 -10.63 0.49
C LYS A 10 16.17 -10.34 1.49
N GLU A 11 15.77 -10.04 2.71
CA GLU A 11 16.63 -9.92 3.89
C GLU A 11 16.12 -10.86 5.00
N ASP A 12 16.80 -10.91 6.13
CA ASP A 12 16.40 -11.78 7.23
C ASP A 12 15.08 -11.31 7.87
N GLY A 13 14.04 -12.09 7.70
CA GLY A 13 12.69 -11.86 8.21
C GLY A 13 11.83 -10.87 7.42
N PHE A 14 12.36 -10.23 6.36
CA PHE A 14 11.60 -9.29 5.53
C PHE A 14 12.14 -9.20 4.11
N CYS A 15 11.44 -8.47 3.24
CA CYS A 15 11.96 -8.11 1.92
C CYS A 15 11.74 -6.62 1.61
N VAL A 16 12.52 -6.11 0.64
CA VAL A 16 12.39 -4.77 0.08
C VAL A 16 11.97 -4.89 -1.39
N ILE A 17 10.87 -4.23 -1.73
CA ILE A 17 10.33 -4.12 -3.09
C ILE A 17 10.52 -2.67 -3.53
N THR A 18 11.46 -2.44 -4.43
CA THR A 18 11.74 -1.11 -4.95
C THR A 18 11.04 -0.92 -6.29
N LEU A 19 10.13 0.06 -6.38
CA LEU A 19 9.54 0.47 -7.64
C LEU A 19 10.66 1.04 -8.53
N ASN A 20 10.88 0.46 -9.72
CA ASN A 20 12.08 0.73 -10.52
C ASN A 20 11.74 1.08 -11.98
N ARG A 21 11.01 2.18 -12.15
CA ARG A 21 10.80 2.86 -13.43
C ARG A 21 11.22 4.33 -13.34
N PRO A 22 12.50 4.63 -12.99
CA PRO A 22 12.94 5.99 -12.64
C PRO A 22 12.73 7.02 -13.74
N LYS A 23 12.80 6.63 -15.04
CA LYS A 23 12.52 7.51 -16.19
C LYS A 23 11.05 7.92 -16.29
N SER A 24 10.15 7.18 -15.66
CA SER A 24 8.71 7.46 -15.61
C SER A 24 8.24 7.79 -14.20
N LEU A 25 9.12 8.29 -13.33
CA LEU A 25 8.80 8.63 -11.93
C LEU A 25 8.16 7.45 -11.17
N ASN A 26 8.60 6.24 -11.44
CA ASN A 26 8.07 5.00 -10.90
C ASN A 26 6.54 4.83 -11.09
N ALA A 27 5.99 5.39 -12.18
CA ALA A 27 4.58 5.30 -12.48
C ALA A 27 4.14 3.85 -12.71
N LEU A 28 2.95 3.54 -12.23
CA LEU A 28 2.34 2.21 -12.21
C LEU A 28 1.75 1.90 -13.57
N ASN A 29 2.41 1.02 -14.32
CA ASN A 29 1.94 0.48 -15.60
C ASN A 29 1.53 -1.00 -15.44
N ILE A 30 1.00 -1.61 -16.50
CA ILE A 30 0.55 -3.02 -16.48
C ILE A 30 1.67 -3.96 -16.08
N GLN A 31 2.89 -3.73 -16.60
CA GLN A 31 4.03 -4.59 -16.25
C GLN A 31 4.36 -4.49 -14.75
N MET A 32 4.28 -3.29 -14.17
CA MET A 32 4.52 -3.12 -12.73
C MET A 32 3.45 -3.81 -11.89
N TRP A 33 2.17 -3.78 -12.30
CA TRP A 33 1.12 -4.56 -11.62
C TRP A 33 1.42 -6.06 -11.67
N THR A 34 1.88 -6.56 -12.83
CA THR A 34 2.27 -7.96 -13.00
C THR A 34 3.46 -8.34 -12.11
N ASP A 35 4.46 -7.47 -12.05
CA ASP A 35 5.65 -7.70 -11.22
C ASP A 35 5.33 -7.63 -9.73
N LEU A 36 4.48 -6.65 -9.32
CA LEU A 36 4.01 -6.55 -7.94
C LEU A 36 3.19 -7.77 -7.50
N ASP A 37 2.28 -8.26 -8.36
CA ASP A 37 1.51 -9.47 -8.06
C ASP A 37 2.43 -10.69 -7.84
N LYS A 38 3.43 -10.88 -8.69
CA LYS A 38 4.43 -11.95 -8.53
C LYS A 38 5.27 -11.78 -7.26
N ALA A 39 5.70 -10.55 -6.96
CA ALA A 39 6.46 -10.28 -5.75
C ALA A 39 5.62 -10.56 -4.49
N LEU A 40 4.33 -10.22 -4.52
CA LEU A 40 3.42 -10.55 -3.42
C LEU A 40 3.17 -12.05 -3.31
N ASP A 41 3.17 -12.81 -4.43
CA ASP A 41 3.13 -14.27 -4.37
C ASP A 41 4.37 -14.85 -3.66
N GLU A 42 5.57 -14.32 -3.95
CA GLU A 42 6.79 -14.71 -3.24
C GLU A 42 6.73 -14.34 -1.75
N VAL A 43 6.24 -13.13 -1.43
CA VAL A 43 6.02 -12.71 -0.04
C VAL A 43 5.05 -13.66 0.67
N ASP A 44 3.92 -14.00 0.06
CA ASP A 44 2.88 -14.83 0.69
C ASP A 44 3.36 -16.27 0.93
N GLN A 45 4.12 -16.83 -0.02
CA GLN A 45 4.59 -18.23 0.03
C GLN A 45 5.81 -18.45 0.93
N ASP A 46 6.59 -17.41 1.21
CA ASP A 46 7.81 -17.54 2.01
C ASP A 46 7.54 -17.40 3.53
N PRO A 47 7.60 -18.47 4.32
CA PRO A 47 7.29 -18.42 5.75
C PRO A 47 8.31 -17.60 6.58
N GLU A 48 9.50 -17.36 6.03
CA GLU A 48 10.53 -16.58 6.71
C GLU A 48 10.23 -15.08 6.64
N ILE A 49 9.54 -14.60 5.58
CA ILE A 49 9.17 -13.20 5.44
C ILE A 49 7.97 -12.91 6.35
N LYS A 50 8.11 -11.93 7.24
CA LYS A 50 7.07 -11.45 8.15
C LYS A 50 6.66 -10.01 7.89
N ALA A 51 7.50 -9.26 7.18
CA ALA A 51 7.23 -7.90 6.73
C ALA A 51 7.78 -7.67 5.32
N PHE A 52 7.22 -6.69 4.61
CA PHE A 52 7.73 -6.26 3.32
C PHE A 52 7.66 -4.74 3.19
N ILE A 53 8.68 -4.17 2.54
CA ILE A 53 8.90 -2.72 2.45
C ILE A 53 8.76 -2.29 0.99
N PHE A 54 7.90 -1.32 0.71
CA PHE A 54 7.87 -0.61 -0.56
C PHE A 54 8.73 0.65 -0.49
N THR A 55 9.54 0.89 -1.51
CA THR A 55 10.27 2.14 -1.73
C THR A 55 10.37 2.44 -3.22
N GLY A 56 10.89 3.60 -3.60
CA GLY A 56 11.07 3.99 -5.00
C GLY A 56 12.53 4.19 -5.37
N ALA A 57 12.91 3.75 -6.57
CA ALA A 57 14.22 4.08 -7.14
C ALA A 57 14.30 5.60 -7.42
N PRO A 58 15.43 6.25 -7.14
CA PRO A 58 15.63 7.66 -7.43
C PRO A 58 15.56 7.93 -8.93
N ARG A 59 15.19 9.14 -9.30
CA ARG A 59 15.16 9.62 -10.69
C ARG A 59 16.55 9.57 -11.33
N PRO A 60 16.65 9.62 -12.67
CA PRO A 60 17.96 9.63 -13.34
C PRO A 60 18.85 10.82 -12.97
N ASP A 61 18.26 11.92 -12.50
CA ASP A 61 18.97 13.11 -12.01
C ASP A 61 19.34 13.04 -10.51
N GLY A 62 19.11 11.87 -9.87
CA GLY A 62 19.43 11.62 -8.47
C GLY A 62 18.36 12.10 -7.48
N ARG A 63 17.32 12.84 -7.92
CA ARG A 63 16.26 13.30 -7.03
C ARG A 63 15.40 12.11 -6.57
N PRO A 64 14.94 12.11 -5.31
CA PRO A 64 14.11 11.03 -4.81
C PRO A 64 12.73 11.02 -5.49
N CYS A 65 12.16 9.83 -5.61
CA CYS A 65 10.82 9.63 -6.12
C CYS A 65 10.28 8.28 -5.63
N PHE A 66 9.19 8.30 -4.91
CA PHE A 66 8.49 7.07 -4.56
C PHE A 66 7.67 6.57 -5.75
N CYS A 67 6.60 7.28 -6.14
CA CYS A 67 5.72 6.90 -7.24
C CYS A 67 4.80 8.06 -7.65
N ALA A 68 4.73 8.34 -8.94
CA ALA A 68 3.86 9.40 -9.50
C ALA A 68 2.41 8.94 -9.80
N GLY A 69 2.04 7.71 -9.42
CA GLY A 69 0.71 7.16 -9.67
C GLY A 69 0.61 6.36 -10.97
N LEU A 70 -0.60 6.29 -11.53
CA LEU A 70 -0.85 5.55 -12.76
C LEU A 70 -0.06 6.11 -13.95
N ASP A 71 0.48 5.24 -14.79
CA ASP A 71 1.09 5.66 -16.06
C ASP A 71 0.00 6.17 -17.02
N LEU A 72 -0.19 7.49 -17.03
CA LEU A 72 -1.25 8.13 -17.82
C LEU A 72 -1.04 8.00 -19.34
N LYS A 73 0.17 7.79 -19.80
CA LYS A 73 0.44 7.58 -21.23
C LYS A 73 -0.07 6.23 -21.69
N GLU A 74 0.17 5.20 -20.88
CA GLU A 74 -0.37 3.87 -21.13
C GLU A 74 -1.89 3.85 -20.92
N ALA A 75 -2.40 4.45 -19.85
CA ALA A 75 -3.83 4.55 -19.56
C ALA A 75 -4.61 5.28 -20.67
N ALA A 76 -4.06 6.34 -21.26
CA ALA A 76 -4.66 7.05 -22.39
C ALA A 76 -4.80 6.15 -23.63
N GLY A 77 -3.84 5.25 -23.89
CA GLY A 77 -3.93 4.25 -24.93
C GLY A 77 -5.12 3.29 -24.77
N TYR A 78 -5.49 2.94 -23.54
CA TYR A 78 -6.66 2.11 -23.23
C TYR A 78 -7.99 2.86 -23.30
N THR A 79 -8.00 4.14 -22.92
CA THR A 79 -9.23 4.96 -22.98
C THR A 79 -9.56 5.39 -24.42
N VAL A 80 -8.57 5.54 -25.28
CA VAL A 80 -8.76 5.91 -26.70
C VAL A 80 -9.05 4.70 -27.59
N GLY A 81 -8.52 3.52 -27.25
CA GLY A 81 -8.79 2.25 -27.98
C GLY A 81 -10.02 1.48 -27.50
N GLY A 82 -10.44 1.69 -26.28
CA GLY A 82 -11.61 1.06 -25.66
C GLY A 82 -12.73 2.07 -25.44
N GLN A 83 -13.34 2.53 -26.53
CA GLN A 83 -14.56 3.33 -26.64
C GLN A 83 -15.24 3.71 -25.32
N ILE A 84 -14.76 4.78 -24.66
CA ILE A 84 -15.69 5.73 -24.04
C ILE A 84 -15.94 6.77 -25.13
N PRO A 85 -17.09 6.80 -25.79
CA PRO A 85 -17.37 7.82 -26.80
C PRO A 85 -17.38 9.19 -26.13
N SER A 86 -16.41 10.02 -26.46
CA SER A 86 -16.39 11.43 -26.05
C SER A 86 -17.29 12.33 -26.91
N THR A 87 -18.21 11.73 -27.67
CA THR A 87 -19.17 12.50 -28.51
C THR A 87 -20.61 12.04 -28.26
N PRO A 88 -21.55 12.99 -28.11
CA PRO A 88 -22.97 12.72 -27.88
C PRO A 88 -23.70 12.00 -29.01
N SER A 89 -23.08 11.69 -30.12
CA SER A 89 -23.70 11.17 -31.34
C SER A 89 -23.55 9.68 -31.60
N ALA A 90 -22.90 8.93 -30.73
CA ALA A 90 -22.86 7.48 -30.86
C ALA A 90 -24.16 6.88 -30.28
N PRO A 91 -24.88 6.00 -31.02
CA PRO A 91 -26.02 5.30 -30.47
C PRO A 91 -25.57 4.51 -29.23
N PRO A 92 -26.44 4.36 -28.22
CA PRO A 92 -26.08 3.61 -27.01
C PRO A 92 -25.74 2.19 -27.43
N THR A 93 -24.48 1.84 -27.23
CA THR A 93 -24.02 0.44 -27.40
C THR A 93 -24.82 -0.39 -26.40
N PRO A 94 -25.56 -1.43 -26.82
CA PRO A 94 -26.20 -2.30 -25.87
C PRO A 94 -25.17 -3.00 -25.04
N SER A 95 -25.38 -2.96 -23.72
CA SER A 95 -24.57 -3.60 -22.71
C SER A 95 -23.23 -2.93 -22.34
N ARG A 96 -23.29 -1.76 -21.69
CA ARG A 96 -22.31 -1.53 -20.62
C ARG A 96 -22.53 -2.65 -19.61
N PRO A 97 -21.49 -3.44 -19.25
CA PRO A 97 -21.64 -4.34 -18.12
C PRO A 97 -22.08 -3.50 -16.93
N SER A 98 -23.05 -4.00 -16.16
CA SER A 98 -23.45 -3.34 -14.92
C SER A 98 -22.19 -3.07 -14.10
N PHE A 99 -22.23 -2.05 -13.22
CA PHE A 99 -21.14 -1.79 -12.28
C PHE A 99 -20.66 -3.10 -11.59
N VAL A 100 -21.59 -3.99 -11.26
CA VAL A 100 -21.30 -5.33 -10.70
C VAL A 100 -20.56 -6.21 -11.70
N ALA A 101 -20.98 -6.25 -12.97
CA ALA A 101 -20.28 -7.03 -14.00
C ALA A 101 -18.88 -6.46 -14.31
N ALA A 102 -18.71 -5.14 -14.21
CA ALA A 102 -17.38 -4.51 -14.31
C ALA A 102 -16.48 -4.83 -13.11
N LEU A 103 -17.03 -4.98 -11.91
CA LEU A 103 -16.30 -5.45 -10.72
C LEU A 103 -15.88 -6.92 -10.82
N TRP A 104 -16.65 -7.75 -11.57
CA TRP A 104 -16.37 -9.19 -11.70
C TRP A 104 -15.65 -9.57 -13.00
N ALA A 105 -15.40 -8.63 -13.91
CA ALA A 105 -14.65 -8.87 -15.14
C ALA A 105 -13.15 -9.02 -14.83
N GLU A 106 -12.72 -10.23 -14.55
CA GLU A 106 -11.37 -10.66 -14.11
C GLU A 106 -10.18 -10.21 -14.99
N ARG A 107 -10.39 -9.44 -16.05
CA ARG A 107 -9.35 -9.14 -17.04
C ARG A 107 -9.18 -7.67 -17.39
N GLN A 108 -9.71 -6.75 -16.60
CA GLN A 108 -9.51 -5.32 -16.84
C GLN A 108 -8.28 -4.83 -16.07
N PRO A 109 -7.35 -4.07 -16.67
CA PRO A 109 -6.16 -3.53 -15.99
C PRO A 109 -6.49 -2.74 -14.72
N LYS A 110 -7.64 -2.06 -14.69
CA LYS A 110 -8.14 -1.36 -13.49
C LYS A 110 -8.40 -2.29 -12.30
N LEU A 111 -8.78 -3.54 -12.56
CA LEU A 111 -9.00 -4.53 -11.49
C LEU A 111 -7.70 -5.12 -10.96
N ALA A 112 -6.65 -5.19 -11.76
CA ALA A 112 -5.33 -5.59 -11.27
C ALA A 112 -4.83 -4.62 -10.19
N MET A 113 -5.00 -3.30 -10.39
CA MET A 113 -4.66 -2.28 -9.41
C MET A 113 -5.42 -2.48 -8.08
N VAL A 114 -6.75 -2.59 -8.13
CA VAL A 114 -7.58 -2.78 -6.93
C VAL A 114 -7.16 -4.05 -6.20
N ARG A 115 -7.01 -5.17 -6.92
CA ARG A 115 -6.59 -6.46 -6.35
C ARG A 115 -5.22 -6.39 -5.69
N THR A 116 -4.24 -5.74 -6.32
CA THR A 116 -2.89 -5.60 -5.76
C THR A 116 -2.93 -4.80 -4.45
N PHE A 117 -3.69 -3.71 -4.40
CA PHE A 117 -3.84 -2.90 -3.19
C PHE A 117 -4.59 -3.65 -2.09
N GLU A 118 -5.64 -4.39 -2.44
CA GLU A 118 -6.33 -5.29 -1.50
C GLU A 118 -5.38 -6.36 -0.94
N ARG A 119 -4.56 -6.99 -1.78
CA ARG A 119 -3.55 -7.95 -1.33
C ARG A 119 -2.58 -7.35 -0.33
N ILE A 120 -2.10 -6.12 -0.58
CA ILE A 120 -1.23 -5.40 0.37
C ILE A 120 -1.97 -5.16 1.69
N ALA A 121 -3.19 -4.62 1.62
CA ALA A 121 -3.97 -4.26 2.80
C ALA A 121 -4.33 -5.49 3.66
N TRP A 122 -4.72 -6.59 3.04
CA TRP A 122 -5.18 -7.79 3.72
C TRP A 122 -4.13 -8.91 3.82
N SER A 123 -2.88 -8.64 3.42
CA SER A 123 -1.78 -9.58 3.64
C SER A 123 -1.69 -9.98 5.13
N PRO A 124 -1.44 -11.25 5.45
CA PRO A 124 -1.18 -11.65 6.83
C PRO A 124 0.15 -11.08 7.38
N LYS A 125 0.99 -10.57 6.49
CA LYS A 125 2.29 -9.97 6.81
C LYS A 125 2.21 -8.47 6.89
N ILE A 126 3.19 -7.83 7.54
CA ILE A 126 3.16 -6.38 7.77
C ILE A 126 3.76 -5.65 6.58
N SER A 127 2.99 -4.77 5.99
CA SER A 127 3.43 -3.92 4.88
C SER A 127 3.93 -2.57 5.38
N ILE A 128 5.07 -2.13 4.85
CA ILE A 128 5.72 -0.85 5.20
C ILE A 128 5.92 -0.05 3.91
N ALA A 129 5.54 1.21 3.90
CA ALA A 129 5.93 2.15 2.84
C ALA A 129 7.04 3.07 3.36
N ALA A 130 8.14 3.19 2.60
CA ALA A 130 9.24 4.12 2.86
C ALA A 130 9.27 5.16 1.74
N ILE A 131 8.73 6.36 2.02
CA ILE A 131 8.44 7.39 1.02
C ILE A 131 9.51 8.46 1.05
N ASP A 132 10.22 8.63 -0.07
CA ASP A 132 11.07 9.81 -0.30
C ASP A 132 10.72 10.47 -1.64
N GLY A 133 10.76 11.81 -1.67
CA GLY A 133 10.39 12.61 -2.85
C GLY A 133 8.93 12.46 -3.23
N VAL A 134 8.65 12.42 -4.54
CA VAL A 134 7.30 12.45 -5.08
C VAL A 134 6.52 11.17 -4.79
N CYS A 135 5.35 11.32 -4.16
CA CYS A 135 4.35 10.29 -3.95
C CYS A 135 2.97 10.87 -4.22
N THR A 136 2.33 10.51 -5.33
CA THR A 136 1.06 11.13 -5.71
C THR A 136 0.09 10.16 -6.35
N ALA A 137 -1.20 10.47 -6.30
CA ALA A 137 -2.29 9.74 -6.93
C ALA A 137 -2.24 8.23 -6.60
N GLY A 138 -2.12 7.34 -7.59
CA GLY A 138 -1.97 5.90 -7.39
C GLY A 138 -0.79 5.49 -6.50
N GLY A 139 0.26 6.31 -6.43
CA GLY A 139 1.36 6.12 -5.48
C GLY A 139 0.90 6.33 -4.04
N THR A 140 0.08 7.35 -3.79
CA THR A 140 -0.53 7.61 -2.48
C THR A 140 -1.54 6.50 -2.12
N GLU A 141 -2.30 5.99 -3.10
CA GLU A 141 -3.22 4.86 -2.90
C GLU A 141 -2.48 3.58 -2.50
N LEU A 142 -1.33 3.28 -3.14
CA LEU A 142 -0.46 2.16 -2.75
C LEU A 142 -0.01 2.30 -1.29
N VAL A 143 0.45 3.48 -0.92
CA VAL A 143 0.93 3.78 0.43
C VAL A 143 -0.18 3.65 1.47
N LEU A 144 -1.39 4.15 1.16
CA LEU A 144 -2.57 4.05 2.03
C LEU A 144 -3.06 2.60 2.20
N SER A 145 -2.63 1.69 1.34
CA SER A 145 -2.88 0.26 1.50
C SER A 145 -1.89 -0.42 2.44
N CYS A 146 -0.77 0.24 2.76
CA CYS A 146 0.22 -0.27 3.70
C CYS A 146 -0.19 -0.08 5.17
N ASP A 147 0.38 -0.91 6.04
CA ASP A 147 0.11 -0.86 7.49
C ASP A 147 0.89 0.27 8.17
N ILE A 148 2.17 0.41 7.81
CA ILE A 148 3.10 1.36 8.40
C ILE A 148 3.64 2.27 7.30
N ILE A 149 3.61 3.57 7.53
CA ILE A 149 4.10 4.59 6.60
C ILE A 149 5.26 5.35 7.26
N LEU A 150 6.43 5.27 6.64
CA LEU A 150 7.64 5.99 7.03
C LEU A 150 7.96 7.00 5.92
N VAL A 151 8.29 8.21 6.28
CA VAL A 151 8.53 9.29 5.30
C VAL A 151 9.86 9.98 5.54
N SER A 152 10.49 10.48 4.47
CA SER A 152 11.57 11.45 4.61
C SER A 152 11.03 12.85 4.89
N GLU A 153 11.84 13.73 5.47
CA GLU A 153 11.50 15.15 5.64
C GLU A 153 11.20 15.83 4.30
N THR A 154 11.80 15.34 3.21
CA THR A 154 11.68 15.87 1.84
C THR A 154 10.61 15.18 1.00
N ALA A 155 9.81 14.29 1.57
CA ALA A 155 8.69 13.68 0.89
C ALA A 155 7.69 14.73 0.38
N GLN A 156 7.10 14.48 -0.79
CA GLN A 156 6.10 15.34 -1.44
C GLN A 156 4.88 14.50 -1.72
N ILE A 157 3.93 14.50 -0.80
CA ILE A 157 2.77 13.61 -0.80
C ILE A 157 1.52 14.40 -1.19
N SER A 158 0.73 13.87 -2.13
CA SER A 158 -0.51 14.52 -2.58
C SER A 158 -1.49 13.53 -3.18
N ASP A 159 -2.77 13.94 -3.25
CA ASP A 159 -3.78 13.31 -4.11
C ASP A 159 -4.13 14.26 -5.24
N MET A 160 -3.71 13.92 -6.47
CA MET A 160 -3.90 14.79 -7.64
C MET A 160 -5.10 14.39 -8.52
N HIS A 161 -5.94 13.45 -8.09
CA HIS A 161 -7.03 12.95 -8.93
C HIS A 161 -8.04 14.04 -9.27
N VAL A 162 -8.58 14.74 -8.28
CA VAL A 162 -9.57 15.80 -8.51
C VAL A 162 -8.93 16.95 -9.28
N LYS A 163 -7.79 17.42 -8.81
CA LYS A 163 -7.11 18.60 -9.37
C LYS A 163 -6.70 18.43 -10.84
N ASN A 164 -6.15 17.28 -11.20
CA ASN A 164 -5.55 17.07 -12.52
C ASN A 164 -6.47 16.33 -13.49
N LEU A 165 -7.35 15.46 -13.00
CA LEU A 165 -8.16 14.57 -13.83
C LEU A 165 -9.66 14.80 -13.67
N GLY A 166 -10.10 15.55 -12.67
CA GLY A 166 -11.52 15.67 -12.33
C GLY A 166 -12.13 14.34 -11.86
N TRP A 167 -11.31 13.42 -11.35
CA TRP A 167 -11.71 12.10 -10.88
C TRP A 167 -11.56 12.00 -9.36
N ILE A 168 -12.27 11.05 -8.78
CA ILE A 168 -12.02 10.61 -7.40
C ILE A 168 -10.87 9.60 -7.39
N GLY A 169 -10.09 9.57 -6.32
CA GLY A 169 -9.12 8.50 -6.08
C GLY A 169 -9.79 7.12 -6.10
N GLY A 170 -9.21 6.18 -6.85
CA GLY A 170 -9.68 4.81 -6.98
C GLY A 170 -9.11 3.90 -5.87
N ALA A 171 -9.29 2.59 -6.04
CA ALA A 171 -8.64 1.55 -5.21
C ALA A 171 -8.68 1.83 -3.70
N ALA A 172 -9.79 2.34 -3.20
CA ALA A 172 -10.01 2.76 -1.81
C ALA A 172 -9.09 3.89 -1.30
N GLY A 173 -8.41 4.64 -2.18
CA GLY A 173 -7.52 5.74 -1.79
C GLY A 173 -8.22 6.79 -0.95
N THR A 174 -9.35 7.33 -1.43
CA THR A 174 -10.10 8.37 -0.70
C THR A 174 -10.63 7.91 0.66
N PRO A 175 -11.29 6.75 0.84
CA PRO A 175 -11.70 6.29 2.16
C PRO A 175 -10.50 5.95 3.06
N ASN A 176 -9.44 5.35 2.54
CA ASN A 176 -8.23 5.08 3.32
C ASN A 176 -7.57 6.38 3.82
N MET A 177 -7.58 7.46 3.03
CA MET A 177 -7.13 8.77 3.48
C MET A 177 -7.97 9.25 4.67
N ALA A 178 -9.31 9.15 4.57
CA ALA A 178 -10.20 9.59 5.64
C ALA A 178 -10.01 8.79 6.95
N TRP A 179 -9.80 7.49 6.86
CA TRP A 179 -9.47 6.67 8.02
C TRP A 179 -8.12 7.02 8.64
N ARG A 180 -7.16 7.44 7.80
CA ARG A 180 -5.78 7.72 8.24
C ARG A 180 -5.65 9.10 8.93
N VAL A 181 -6.19 10.17 8.32
CA VAL A 181 -6.00 11.55 8.77
C VAL A 181 -7.28 12.22 9.29
N GLY A 182 -8.38 11.49 9.32
CA GLY A 182 -9.71 12.02 9.64
C GLY A 182 -10.38 12.70 8.44
N VAL A 183 -11.72 12.74 8.49
CA VAL A 183 -12.57 13.13 7.35
C VAL A 183 -12.28 14.54 6.85
N ALA A 184 -12.16 15.52 7.74
CA ALA A 184 -11.97 16.92 7.36
C ALA A 184 -10.65 17.14 6.61
N LYS A 185 -9.53 16.60 7.13
CA LYS A 185 -8.21 16.72 6.50
C LYS A 185 -8.14 15.93 5.19
N ALA A 186 -8.80 14.76 5.13
CA ALA A 186 -8.89 13.99 3.89
C ALA A 186 -9.65 14.76 2.79
N ILE A 187 -10.77 15.40 3.11
CA ILE A 187 -11.52 16.25 2.15
C ILE A 187 -10.62 17.37 1.63
N GLU A 188 -9.93 18.08 2.54
CA GLU A 188 -8.99 19.13 2.15
C GLU A 188 -7.96 18.60 1.16
N LEU A 189 -7.18 17.57 1.52
CA LEU A 189 -6.08 17.06 0.69
C LEU A 189 -6.56 16.46 -0.64
N CYS A 190 -7.63 15.65 -0.61
CA CYS A 190 -8.13 15.01 -1.82
C CYS A 190 -8.82 16.01 -2.78
N CYS A 191 -9.47 17.06 -2.28
CA CYS A 191 -10.15 18.03 -3.14
C CYS A 191 -9.21 19.11 -3.69
N THR A 192 -8.24 19.55 -2.89
CA THR A 192 -7.30 20.61 -3.33
C THR A 192 -6.12 20.04 -4.13
N GLY A 193 -5.72 18.81 -3.84
CA GLY A 193 -4.48 18.22 -4.34
C GLY A 193 -3.24 18.95 -3.81
N ASP A 194 -3.32 19.54 -2.63
CA ASP A 194 -2.18 20.20 -2.01
C ASP A 194 -1.11 19.17 -1.63
N VAL A 195 0.14 19.63 -1.71
CA VAL A 195 1.30 18.80 -1.39
C VAL A 195 1.67 19.01 0.07
N ILE A 196 1.74 17.92 0.83
CA ILE A 196 2.28 17.94 2.20
C ILE A 196 3.69 17.36 2.22
N ASP A 197 4.55 17.89 3.08
CA ASP A 197 5.88 17.34 3.33
C ASP A 197 5.84 16.21 4.38
N GLY A 198 7.01 15.61 4.67
CA GLY A 198 7.09 14.51 5.63
C GLY A 198 6.76 14.92 7.06
N LYS A 199 7.04 16.17 7.45
CA LYS A 199 6.74 16.69 8.80
C LYS A 199 5.26 16.91 8.97
N GLU A 200 4.61 17.51 7.98
CA GLU A 200 3.15 17.66 7.99
C GLU A 200 2.47 16.29 7.95
N ALA A 201 2.92 15.38 7.07
CA ALA A 201 2.39 14.02 6.98
C ALA A 201 2.43 13.30 8.34
N HIS A 202 3.52 13.46 9.10
CA HIS A 202 3.61 12.90 10.46
C HIS A 202 2.67 13.61 11.43
N SER A 203 2.62 14.93 11.39
CA SER A 203 1.81 15.74 12.33
C SER A 203 0.31 15.48 12.24
N ILE A 204 -0.20 15.16 11.04
CA ILE A 204 -1.61 14.85 10.78
C ILE A 204 -1.95 13.35 10.92
N GLY A 205 -0.98 12.50 11.27
CA GLY A 205 -1.18 11.06 11.41
C GLY A 205 -1.17 10.27 10.10
N PHE A 206 -0.83 10.89 8.97
CA PHE A 206 -0.62 10.16 7.71
C PHE A 206 0.57 9.23 7.79
N ALA A 207 1.70 9.69 8.34
CA ALA A 207 2.91 8.91 8.53
C ALA A 207 3.14 8.52 9.99
N ASN A 208 3.66 7.32 10.22
CA ASN A 208 4.01 6.82 11.54
C ASN A 208 5.29 7.46 12.07
N GLN A 209 6.27 7.72 11.20
CA GLN A 209 7.57 8.33 11.57
C GLN A 209 8.12 9.15 10.40
N VAL A 210 8.93 10.15 10.73
CA VAL A 210 9.67 10.98 9.78
C VAL A 210 11.16 10.85 10.02
N PHE A 211 11.94 10.78 8.94
CA PHE A 211 13.39 10.58 8.95
C PHE A 211 14.11 11.64 8.11
N PRO A 212 15.37 11.96 8.42
CA PRO A 212 16.25 12.56 7.44
C PRO A 212 16.30 11.70 6.17
N PRO A 213 16.39 12.30 4.96
CA PRO A 213 16.31 11.54 3.69
C PRO A 213 17.32 10.40 3.58
N ASP A 214 18.56 10.60 4.06
CA ASP A 214 19.64 9.62 4.06
C ASP A 214 19.44 8.48 5.09
N ARG A 215 18.49 8.61 6.02
CA ARG A 215 18.21 7.63 7.06
C ARG A 215 16.88 6.86 6.87
N LEU A 216 16.07 7.26 5.91
CA LEU A 216 14.74 6.68 5.72
C LEU A 216 14.80 5.17 5.44
N LEU A 217 15.59 4.74 4.47
CA LEU A 217 15.66 3.34 4.10
C LEU A 217 16.25 2.47 5.20
N ASP A 218 17.26 2.98 5.91
CA ASP A 218 17.83 2.30 7.08
C ASP A 218 16.79 2.14 8.19
N GLY A 219 16.04 3.19 8.50
CA GLY A 219 14.94 3.14 9.47
C GLY A 219 13.84 2.17 9.07
N ALA A 220 13.50 2.10 7.78
CA ALA A 220 12.54 1.12 7.28
C ALA A 220 13.06 -0.32 7.42
N LYS A 221 14.33 -0.57 7.12
CA LYS A 221 14.98 -1.87 7.30
C LYS A 221 15.11 -2.26 8.78
N GLU A 222 15.38 -1.30 9.66
CA GLU A 222 15.36 -1.54 11.11
C GLU A 222 13.97 -1.98 11.59
N MET A 223 12.92 -1.33 11.11
CA MET A 223 11.54 -1.75 11.37
C MET A 223 11.27 -3.15 10.80
N GLY A 224 11.71 -3.44 9.58
CA GLY A 224 11.61 -4.75 8.94
C GLY A 224 12.27 -5.85 9.78
N ARG A 225 13.52 -5.65 10.23
CA ARG A 225 14.25 -6.60 11.10
C ARG A 225 13.52 -6.81 12.44
N LYS A 226 13.04 -5.72 13.04
CA LYS A 226 12.28 -5.80 14.30
C LYS A 226 11.04 -6.69 14.14
N LEU A 227 10.27 -6.51 13.07
CA LEU A 227 9.09 -7.33 12.77
C LEU A 227 9.48 -8.76 12.37
N GLY A 228 10.58 -8.93 11.62
CA GLY A 228 11.14 -10.22 11.23
C GLY A 228 11.47 -11.13 12.42
N GLY A 229 11.88 -10.54 13.55
CA GLY A 229 12.13 -11.26 14.81
C GLY A 229 10.88 -11.64 15.60
N MET A 230 9.67 -11.27 15.15
CA MET A 230 8.42 -11.52 15.87
C MET A 230 7.68 -12.77 15.36
N ARG A 231 6.76 -13.27 16.14
CA ARG A 231 5.88 -14.38 15.78
C ARG A 231 4.88 -13.95 14.72
N LEU A 232 4.88 -14.60 13.54
CA LEU A 232 4.00 -14.22 12.42
C LEU A 232 2.52 -14.30 12.82
N ALA A 233 2.07 -15.37 13.46
CA ALA A 233 0.69 -15.53 13.88
C ALA A 233 0.23 -14.36 14.78
N ALA A 234 1.09 -13.90 15.71
CA ALA A 234 0.78 -12.75 16.56
C ALA A 234 0.69 -11.44 15.77
N LEU A 235 1.61 -11.20 14.82
CA LEU A 235 1.56 -10.04 13.93
C LEU A 235 0.27 -10.04 13.11
N THR A 236 -0.07 -11.18 12.49
CA THR A 236 -1.28 -11.35 11.68
C THR A 236 -2.55 -11.06 12.47
N MET A 237 -2.69 -11.67 13.65
CA MET A 237 -3.89 -11.48 14.49
C MET A 237 -3.98 -10.05 15.05
N THR A 238 -2.85 -9.46 15.42
CA THR A 238 -2.82 -8.05 15.86
C THR A 238 -3.27 -7.12 14.74
N LYS A 239 -2.71 -7.28 13.52
CA LYS A 239 -3.12 -6.50 12.35
C LYS A 239 -4.60 -6.67 12.05
N ALA A 240 -5.10 -7.91 11.98
CA ALA A 240 -6.50 -8.19 11.70
C ALA A 240 -7.43 -7.55 12.75
N THR A 241 -7.08 -7.64 14.03
CA THR A 241 -7.85 -7.02 15.11
C THR A 241 -7.85 -5.49 15.01
N CYS A 242 -6.69 -4.87 14.75
CA CYS A 242 -6.61 -3.41 14.57
C CYS A 242 -7.45 -2.91 13.37
N ARG A 243 -7.49 -3.67 12.27
CA ARG A 243 -8.31 -3.30 11.10
C ARG A 243 -9.80 -3.53 11.37
N ALA A 244 -10.18 -4.59 12.05
CA ALA A 244 -11.58 -4.91 12.37
C ALA A 244 -12.27 -3.82 13.22
N VAL A 245 -11.53 -3.07 14.01
CA VAL A 245 -12.06 -1.95 14.83
C VAL A 245 -12.75 -0.88 13.97
N GLN A 246 -12.36 -0.72 12.71
CA GLN A 246 -12.96 0.27 11.81
C GLN A 246 -14.39 -0.10 11.38
N ASP A 247 -14.72 -1.41 11.40
CA ASP A 247 -15.97 -1.95 10.88
C ASP A 247 -16.87 -2.52 11.97
N MET A 248 -16.39 -2.59 13.23
CA MET A 248 -17.08 -3.19 14.35
C MET A 248 -17.41 -2.18 15.44
N ASP A 249 -18.56 -2.40 16.12
CA ASP A 249 -18.81 -1.72 17.39
C ASP A 249 -17.80 -2.15 18.47
N ARG A 250 -17.65 -1.31 19.50
CA ARG A 250 -16.65 -1.51 20.56
C ARG A 250 -16.73 -2.87 21.24
N ARG A 251 -17.93 -3.39 21.49
CA ARG A 251 -18.13 -4.66 22.19
C ARG A 251 -17.76 -5.83 21.30
N SER A 252 -18.20 -5.81 20.06
CA SER A 252 -17.86 -6.82 19.05
C SER A 252 -16.35 -6.88 18.79
N SER A 253 -15.67 -5.74 18.75
CA SER A 253 -14.20 -5.70 18.56
C SER A 253 -13.45 -6.31 19.75
N TRP A 254 -13.96 -6.18 20.98
CA TRP A 254 -13.37 -6.85 22.13
C TRP A 254 -13.52 -8.37 22.05
N TYR A 255 -14.72 -8.87 21.73
CA TYR A 255 -14.93 -10.31 21.53
C TYR A 255 -14.05 -10.87 20.40
N TYR A 256 -13.92 -10.13 19.30
CA TYR A 256 -13.04 -10.52 18.22
C TYR A 256 -11.58 -10.62 18.69
N SER A 257 -11.11 -9.67 19.49
CA SER A 257 -9.76 -9.70 20.08
C SER A 257 -9.56 -10.91 20.99
N ASP A 258 -10.55 -11.25 21.83
CA ASP A 258 -10.49 -12.41 22.72
C ASP A 258 -10.45 -13.72 21.91
N VAL A 259 -11.25 -13.84 20.86
CA VAL A 259 -11.22 -15.00 19.95
C VAL A 259 -9.86 -15.11 19.26
N ALA A 260 -9.31 -14.02 18.74
CA ALA A 260 -7.99 -14.00 18.13
C ALA A 260 -6.88 -14.39 19.11
N PHE A 261 -6.94 -13.89 20.35
CA PHE A 261 -6.00 -14.27 21.41
C PHE A 261 -6.08 -15.77 21.75
N ASN A 262 -7.29 -16.30 21.92
CA ASN A 262 -7.47 -17.73 22.20
C ASN A 262 -7.00 -18.61 21.03
N ALA A 263 -7.22 -18.20 19.80
CA ALA A 263 -6.70 -18.88 18.61
C ALA A 263 -5.16 -18.96 18.64
N LEU A 264 -4.48 -17.87 19.01
CA LEU A 264 -3.02 -17.85 19.15
C LEU A 264 -2.49 -18.86 20.17
N LEU A 265 -3.25 -19.14 21.23
CA LEU A 265 -2.85 -20.11 22.25
C LEU A 265 -2.91 -21.56 21.76
N THR A 266 -3.63 -21.83 20.68
CA THR A 266 -3.76 -23.17 20.08
C THR A 266 -2.78 -23.42 18.93
N GLU A 267 -2.03 -22.39 18.51
CA GLU A 267 -1.02 -22.53 17.46
C GLU A 267 0.13 -23.46 17.90
N PRO A 268 0.68 -24.30 17.01
CA PRO A 268 1.71 -25.28 17.33
C PRO A 268 2.97 -24.70 17.97
N ASP A 269 3.35 -23.47 17.60
CA ASP A 269 4.52 -22.78 18.09
C ASP A 269 4.32 -22.03 19.42
N THR A 270 3.16 -22.16 20.05
CA THR A 270 2.82 -21.45 21.29
C THR A 270 3.81 -21.76 22.42
N ALA A 271 4.35 -23.00 22.48
CA ALA A 271 5.32 -23.38 23.49
C ALA A 271 6.66 -22.61 23.37
N GLU A 272 7.01 -22.18 22.18
CA GLU A 272 8.25 -21.43 21.92
C GLU A 272 8.10 -19.92 22.25
N TRP A 273 6.87 -19.46 22.41
CA TRP A 273 6.51 -18.07 22.69
C TRP A 273 5.72 -17.97 23.99
N GLY A 274 5.71 -16.83 24.63
CA GLY A 274 4.92 -16.60 25.82
C GLY A 274 5.75 -16.35 27.09
N PRO A 275 5.15 -16.45 28.27
CA PRO A 275 5.79 -16.06 29.53
C PRO A 275 7.09 -16.80 29.83
N GLY A 276 7.18 -18.10 29.49
CA GLY A 276 8.37 -18.91 29.71
C GLY A 276 9.59 -18.40 28.96
N ARG A 277 9.42 -18.05 27.67
CA ARG A 277 10.50 -17.44 26.86
C ARG A 277 10.96 -16.12 27.44
N TRP A 278 10.02 -15.28 27.85
CA TRP A 278 10.34 -13.96 28.41
C TRP A 278 11.12 -14.06 29.73
N VAL A 279 10.75 -15.00 30.59
CA VAL A 279 11.48 -15.26 31.85
C VAL A 279 12.87 -15.80 31.59
N ALA A 280 13.03 -16.69 30.58
CA ALA A 280 14.33 -17.28 30.24
C ALA A 280 15.32 -16.30 29.61
N GLN A 281 14.87 -15.17 29.09
CA GLN A 281 15.70 -14.13 28.45
C GLN A 281 16.17 -13.04 29.43
N ARG A 282 15.79 -13.11 30.71
CA ARG A 282 16.19 -12.21 31.78
C ARG A 282 17.13 -12.87 32.77
#